data_a074625ce30a9feefa89d48ee2f4f089
#
_entry.id   a074625ce30a9feefa89d48ee2f4f089
#
_cell.length_a   1.000
_cell.length_b   1.000
_cell.length_c   1.000
_cell.angle_alpha   90.00
_cell.angle_beta   90.00
_cell.angle_gamma   90.00
#
_symmetry.space_group_name_H-M   'P 1'
#
loop_
_entity.id
_entity.type
_entity.pdbx_description
1 polymer ?
#
loop_
_entity_poly.entity_id
_entity_poly.type
_entity_poly.pdbx_seq_one_letter_code
_entity_poly.pdbx_strand_id
1 'polypeptide(L)'
;MKQGLFYLSCLIVLMQLSACQMETEQNLSKAVMKPHSKLISARSEDIATLLSQANKQAVFTTYDGHQLNRYGNALTRATSPYIPASTFKMLNALIGLQHHKVTTTEVFKWDGKKRSFAAWEKDMTLGQAMQASAVPVYQELARRIGLQLMQQEVKRVGFGNQQIGQQVDNFWLVGPLKITPEQEAKFAYQLATEQLPFDAAVQQQVKEMLFIERRGDTKLYAKSGWGMDVQPQVGWYTGWVEQPNGQIIAFVLNLEMQDHDDVGERKQLSLNILDKLGLLFYLR
;
A
#
# COMPACT_ATOMS: atom_id res chain seq x y z
N MET A 1 -13.33 69.32 27.71
CA MET A 1 -13.53 67.97 28.23
C MET A 1 -14.74 67.28 27.57
N LYS A 2 -14.95 67.32 26.26
CA LYS A 2 -16.05 66.64 25.54
C LYS A 2 -15.62 65.78 24.33
N GLN A 3 -14.32 65.66 24.05
CA GLN A 3 -13.82 64.84 22.93
C GLN A 3 -13.30 63.42 23.32
N GLY A 4 -13.14 63.14 24.61
CA GLY A 4 -12.62 61.81 25.06
C GLY A 4 -13.67 60.71 25.18
N LEU A 5 -14.97 61.05 25.19
CA LEU A 5 -16.03 60.02 25.40
C LEU A 5 -16.49 59.34 24.11
N PHE A 6 -16.28 59.97 22.95
CA PHE A 6 -16.70 59.43 21.67
C PHE A 6 -15.75 58.33 21.14
N TYR A 7 -14.47 58.38 21.47
CA TYR A 7 -13.50 57.35 21.04
C TYR A 7 -13.62 56.03 21.81
N LEU A 8 -14.08 56.07 23.05
CA LEU A 8 -14.20 54.85 23.86
C LEU A 8 -15.42 54.01 23.43
N SER A 9 -16.51 54.61 22.97
CA SER A 9 -17.70 53.91 22.45
C SER A 9 -17.43 53.19 21.11
N CYS A 10 -16.64 53.78 20.22
CA CYS A 10 -16.27 53.12 18.94
C CYS A 10 -15.35 51.90 19.12
N LEU A 11 -14.42 51.92 20.08
CA LEU A 11 -13.53 50.80 20.33
C LEU A 11 -14.28 49.56 20.91
N ILE A 12 -15.28 49.80 21.78
CA ILE A 12 -16.07 48.69 22.37
C ILE A 12 -16.97 48.04 21.30
N VAL A 13 -17.56 48.80 20.38
CA VAL A 13 -18.36 48.26 19.28
C VAL A 13 -17.52 47.45 18.29
N LEU A 14 -16.28 47.88 17.97
CA LEU A 14 -15.37 47.16 17.10
C LEU A 14 -14.88 45.83 17.74
N MET A 15 -14.64 45.79 19.03
CA MET A 15 -14.30 44.53 19.74
C MET A 15 -15.46 43.54 19.79
N GLN A 16 -16.69 44.01 19.93
CA GLN A 16 -17.86 43.12 19.93
C GLN A 16 -18.17 42.52 18.55
N LEU A 17 -17.94 43.28 17.48
CA LEU A 17 -18.09 42.77 16.09
C LEU A 17 -17.01 41.70 15.75
N SER A 18 -15.79 41.88 16.20
CA SER A 18 -14.72 40.90 16.01
C SER A 18 -14.98 39.60 16.78
N ALA A 19 -15.50 39.67 18.02
CA ALA A 19 -15.84 38.48 18.81
C ALA A 19 -16.97 37.68 18.15
N CYS A 20 -18.01 38.37 17.65
CA CYS A 20 -19.16 37.74 17.00
C CYS A 20 -18.79 37.08 15.66
N GLN A 21 -17.84 37.64 14.89
CA GLN A 21 -17.33 37.01 13.67
C GLN A 21 -16.46 35.77 13.98
N MET A 22 -15.62 35.79 15.00
CA MET A 22 -14.83 34.64 15.41
C MET A 22 -15.69 33.46 15.90
N GLU A 23 -16.77 33.73 16.64
CA GLU A 23 -17.71 32.71 17.09
C GLU A 23 -18.52 32.10 15.93
N THR A 24 -18.89 32.90 14.92
CA THR A 24 -19.58 32.40 13.71
C THR A 24 -18.67 31.53 12.85
N GLU A 25 -17.40 31.92 12.64
CA GLU A 25 -16.44 31.12 11.91
C GLU A 25 -16.08 29.80 12.63
N GLN A 26 -15.93 29.83 13.97
CA GLN A 26 -15.70 28.62 14.75
C GLN A 26 -16.92 27.68 14.75
N ASN A 27 -18.13 28.20 14.76
CA ASN A 27 -19.35 27.40 14.70
C ASN A 27 -19.60 26.83 13.29
N LEU A 28 -19.24 27.57 12.22
CA LEU A 28 -19.30 27.08 10.83
C LEU A 28 -18.27 25.96 10.60
N SER A 29 -17.05 26.11 11.12
CA SER A 29 -16.02 25.07 11.00
C SER A 29 -16.38 23.80 11.78
N LYS A 30 -16.97 23.94 12.98
CA LYS A 30 -17.49 22.80 13.75
C LYS A 30 -18.71 22.14 13.11
N ALA A 31 -19.56 22.87 12.42
CA ALA A 31 -20.72 22.32 11.72
C ALA A 31 -20.35 21.57 10.45
N VAL A 32 -19.32 22.01 9.72
CA VAL A 32 -18.81 21.36 8.51
C VAL A 32 -17.99 20.11 8.84
N MET A 33 -17.27 20.09 9.98
CA MET A 33 -16.48 18.92 10.39
C MET A 33 -17.32 17.75 10.92
N LYS A 34 -18.48 17.97 11.49
CA LYS A 34 -19.32 16.91 12.07
C LYS A 34 -19.82 15.84 11.10
N PRO A 35 -20.33 16.15 9.89
CA PRO A 35 -20.79 15.12 8.97
C PRO A 35 -19.62 14.31 8.37
N HIS A 36 -18.47 14.92 8.11
CA HIS A 36 -17.33 14.23 7.53
C HIS A 36 -16.68 13.25 8.52
N SER A 37 -16.46 13.64 9.77
CA SER A 37 -15.93 12.76 10.81
C SER A 37 -16.86 11.59 11.12
N LYS A 38 -18.18 11.82 11.13
CA LYS A 38 -19.18 10.77 11.35
C LYS A 38 -19.23 9.76 10.18
N LEU A 39 -19.02 10.22 8.96
CA LEU A 39 -18.95 9.36 7.76
C LEU A 39 -17.70 8.48 7.76
N ILE A 40 -16.55 9.03 8.17
CA ILE A 40 -15.29 8.28 8.31
C ILE A 40 -15.41 7.23 9.40
N SER A 41 -16.01 7.57 10.54
CA SER A 41 -16.24 6.64 11.65
C SER A 41 -17.16 5.48 11.24
N ALA A 42 -18.28 5.75 10.57
CA ALA A 42 -19.18 4.71 10.07
C ALA A 42 -18.50 3.77 9.09
N ARG A 43 -17.72 4.29 8.13
CA ARG A 43 -16.94 3.45 7.19
C ARG A 43 -15.89 2.59 7.89
N SER A 44 -15.27 3.11 8.96
CA SER A 44 -14.30 2.35 9.75
C SER A 44 -14.95 1.17 10.47
N GLU A 45 -16.14 1.36 11.05
CA GLU A 45 -16.92 0.29 11.70
C GLU A 45 -17.39 -0.76 10.71
N ASP A 46 -17.85 -0.35 9.52
CA ASP A 46 -18.26 -1.26 8.44
C ASP A 46 -17.11 -2.15 7.96
N ILE A 47 -15.91 -1.60 7.85
CA ILE A 47 -14.71 -2.35 7.44
C ILE A 47 -14.27 -3.31 8.55
N ALA A 48 -14.28 -2.87 9.81
CA ALA A 48 -13.95 -3.73 10.94
C ALA A 48 -14.94 -4.91 11.04
N THR A 49 -16.22 -4.65 10.81
CA THR A 49 -17.28 -5.68 10.79
C THR A 49 -17.05 -6.67 9.64
N LEU A 50 -16.77 -6.19 8.43
CA LEU A 50 -16.45 -7.03 7.27
C LEU A 50 -15.30 -8.00 7.57
N LEU A 51 -14.21 -7.50 8.15
CA LEU A 51 -13.03 -8.30 8.48
C LEU A 51 -13.30 -9.31 9.61
N SER A 52 -14.11 -8.92 10.60
CA SER A 52 -14.52 -9.80 11.69
C SER A 52 -15.43 -10.92 11.18
N GLN A 53 -16.36 -10.64 10.26
CA GLN A 53 -17.21 -11.62 9.61
C GLN A 53 -16.41 -12.63 8.76
N ALA A 54 -15.30 -12.17 8.17
CA ALA A 54 -14.35 -13.03 7.47
C ALA A 54 -13.41 -13.80 8.43
N ASN A 55 -13.59 -13.67 9.74
CA ASN A 55 -12.73 -14.26 10.77
C ASN A 55 -11.25 -13.89 10.61
N LYS A 56 -10.96 -12.62 10.25
CA LYS A 56 -9.59 -12.11 10.04
C LYS A 56 -9.22 -11.03 11.03
N GLN A 57 -8.02 -11.12 11.59
CA GLN A 57 -7.36 -10.04 12.32
C GLN A 57 -6.56 -9.22 11.29
N ALA A 58 -7.05 -8.04 10.95
CA ALA A 58 -6.52 -7.30 9.80
C ALA A 58 -6.53 -5.79 9.98
N VAL A 59 -5.63 -5.13 9.25
CA VAL A 59 -5.64 -3.69 9.01
C VAL A 59 -5.64 -3.43 7.51
N PHE A 60 -6.42 -2.45 7.10
CA PHE A 60 -6.38 -1.85 5.78
C PHE A 60 -5.87 -0.42 5.90
N THR A 61 -4.77 -0.10 5.24
CA THR A 61 -4.14 1.22 5.28
C THR A 61 -4.28 1.88 3.92
N THR A 62 -4.61 3.18 3.87
CA THR A 62 -4.56 3.98 2.64
C THR A 62 -3.62 5.17 2.81
N TYR A 63 -2.97 5.58 1.70
CA TYR A 63 -2.10 6.73 1.64
C TYR A 63 -2.23 7.47 0.31
N ASP A 64 -2.47 8.78 0.34
CA ASP A 64 -2.70 9.63 -0.84
C ASP A 64 -1.54 10.61 -1.12
N GLY A 65 -0.41 10.42 -0.45
CA GLY A 65 0.74 11.34 -0.50
C GLY A 65 0.78 12.31 0.68
N HIS A 66 -0.34 12.53 1.36
CA HIS A 66 -0.45 13.48 2.48
C HIS A 66 -1.01 12.80 3.72
N GLN A 67 -2.14 12.12 3.59
CA GLN A 67 -2.86 11.51 4.70
C GLN A 67 -2.78 9.99 4.66
N LEU A 68 -2.46 9.41 5.81
CA LEU A 68 -2.46 7.98 6.05
C LEU A 68 -3.66 7.64 6.92
N ASN A 69 -4.53 6.77 6.42
CA ASN A 69 -5.71 6.30 7.15
C ASN A 69 -5.59 4.81 7.45
N ARG A 70 -6.20 4.38 8.54
CA ARG A 70 -6.20 2.99 9.03
C ARG A 70 -7.63 2.54 9.27
N TYR A 71 -7.99 1.38 8.75
CA TYR A 71 -9.30 0.75 8.91
C TYR A 71 -9.11 -0.70 9.32
N GLY A 72 -10.04 -1.27 10.07
CA GLY A 72 -10.00 -2.68 10.42
C GLY A 72 -10.24 -2.96 11.90
N ASN A 73 -10.09 -4.22 12.28
CA ASN A 73 -10.31 -4.73 13.64
C ASN A 73 -9.01 -4.98 14.42
N ALA A 74 -7.84 -4.81 13.78
CA ALA A 74 -6.51 -4.99 14.39
C ALA A 74 -5.57 -3.81 13.99
N LEU A 75 -5.93 -2.58 14.38
CA LEU A 75 -5.26 -1.35 13.92
C LEU A 75 -3.77 -1.26 14.30
N THR A 76 -3.34 -1.90 15.38
CA THR A 76 -1.92 -1.97 15.79
C THR A 76 -1.04 -2.64 14.75
N ARG A 77 -1.62 -3.50 13.89
CA ARG A 77 -0.89 -4.11 12.77
C ARG A 77 -0.31 -3.08 11.81
N ALA A 78 -0.91 -1.90 11.68
CA ALA A 78 -0.45 -0.85 10.77
C ALA A 78 1.01 -0.43 11.00
N THR A 79 1.44 -0.44 12.25
CA THR A 79 2.80 -0.06 12.69
C THR A 79 3.67 -1.24 13.11
N SER A 80 3.13 -2.47 13.09
CA SER A 80 3.86 -3.68 13.42
C SER A 80 4.63 -4.20 12.20
N PRO A 81 5.91 -4.60 12.36
CA PRO A 81 6.74 -5.05 11.25
C PRO A 81 6.53 -6.55 10.95
N TYR A 82 6.25 -6.88 9.70
CA TYR A 82 6.09 -8.23 9.17
C TYR A 82 7.05 -8.48 8.02
N ILE A 83 7.34 -9.76 7.72
CA ILE A 83 8.04 -10.09 6.47
C ILE A 83 7.18 -9.64 5.28
N PRO A 84 7.77 -9.04 4.23
CA PRO A 84 7.00 -8.56 3.08
C PRO A 84 6.46 -9.69 2.20
N ALA A 85 7.02 -10.87 2.30
CA ALA A 85 6.70 -11.99 1.43
C ALA A 85 6.75 -11.56 -0.06
N SER A 86 5.77 -11.94 -0.86
CA SER A 86 5.78 -11.66 -2.29
C SER A 86 5.57 -10.18 -2.68
N THR A 87 5.26 -9.27 -1.76
CA THR A 87 5.22 -7.83 -2.09
C THR A 87 6.63 -7.28 -2.37
N PHE A 88 7.68 -7.88 -1.76
CA PHE A 88 9.06 -7.54 -2.06
C PHE A 88 9.44 -7.71 -3.55
N LYS A 89 8.70 -8.51 -4.32
CA LYS A 89 8.92 -8.68 -5.76
C LYS A 89 8.87 -7.36 -6.53
N MET A 90 8.11 -6.37 -6.05
CA MET A 90 8.09 -5.02 -6.63
C MET A 90 9.49 -4.39 -6.59
N LEU A 91 10.12 -4.36 -5.42
CA LEU A 91 11.48 -3.82 -5.27
C LEU A 91 12.54 -4.70 -5.97
N ASN A 92 12.41 -6.02 -5.90
CA ASN A 92 13.31 -6.94 -6.57
C ASN A 92 13.31 -6.72 -8.11
N ALA A 93 12.13 -6.51 -8.72
CA ALA A 93 12.02 -6.18 -10.15
C ALA A 93 12.65 -4.83 -10.48
N LEU A 94 12.40 -3.79 -9.67
CA LEU A 94 13.02 -2.46 -9.83
C LEU A 94 14.55 -2.57 -9.84
N ILE A 95 15.13 -3.25 -8.85
CA ILE A 95 16.58 -3.45 -8.76
C ILE A 95 17.10 -4.23 -9.96
N GLY A 96 16.44 -5.34 -10.31
CA GLY A 96 16.86 -6.19 -11.42
C GLY A 96 16.88 -5.47 -12.76
N LEU A 97 15.86 -4.70 -13.07
CA LEU A 97 15.76 -3.91 -14.30
C LEU A 97 16.74 -2.73 -14.31
N GLN A 98 16.82 -1.98 -13.21
CA GLN A 98 17.72 -0.82 -13.08
C GLN A 98 19.19 -1.20 -13.32
N HIS A 99 19.61 -2.36 -12.83
CA HIS A 99 20.99 -2.84 -12.94
C HIS A 99 21.20 -3.86 -14.08
N HIS A 100 20.27 -3.92 -15.05
CA HIS A 100 20.37 -4.77 -16.25
C HIS A 100 20.63 -6.25 -15.93
N LYS A 101 20.09 -6.76 -14.80
CA LYS A 101 20.16 -8.18 -14.41
C LYS A 101 19.10 -9.03 -15.10
N VAL A 102 18.10 -8.37 -15.68
CA VAL A 102 16.99 -8.94 -16.42
C VAL A 102 16.42 -7.89 -17.37
N THR A 103 15.73 -8.33 -18.42
CA THR A 103 14.88 -7.49 -19.27
C THR A 103 13.41 -7.89 -19.10
N THR A 104 12.48 -7.04 -19.56
CA THR A 104 11.04 -7.34 -19.51
C THR A 104 10.63 -8.48 -20.44
N THR A 105 11.44 -8.75 -21.48
CA THR A 105 11.17 -9.76 -22.50
C THR A 105 11.93 -11.07 -22.30
N GLU A 106 12.91 -11.08 -21.39
CA GLU A 106 13.65 -12.30 -21.05
C GLU A 106 12.72 -13.36 -20.45
N VAL A 107 12.91 -14.61 -20.87
CA VAL A 107 12.14 -15.77 -20.42
C VAL A 107 12.97 -16.60 -19.47
N PHE A 108 12.55 -16.69 -18.22
CA PHE A 108 13.06 -17.63 -17.24
C PHE A 108 12.54 -19.03 -17.57
N LYS A 109 13.44 -19.97 -17.80
CA LYS A 109 13.08 -21.34 -18.14
C LYS A 109 12.73 -22.13 -16.87
N TRP A 110 11.61 -22.86 -16.94
CA TRP A 110 11.29 -23.83 -15.90
C TRP A 110 12.24 -25.02 -15.97
N ASP A 111 12.76 -25.43 -14.83
CA ASP A 111 13.74 -26.50 -14.69
C ASP A 111 13.12 -27.91 -14.62
N GLY A 112 11.83 -28.05 -14.91
CA GLY A 112 11.09 -29.33 -14.86
C GLY A 112 10.73 -29.82 -13.46
N LYS A 113 11.12 -29.12 -12.40
CA LYS A 113 10.84 -29.53 -11.02
C LYS A 113 9.45 -29.15 -10.58
N LYS A 114 8.80 -30.05 -9.83
CA LYS A 114 7.53 -29.79 -9.18
C LYS A 114 7.61 -28.58 -8.24
N ARG A 115 6.58 -27.73 -8.26
CA ARG A 115 6.49 -26.51 -7.43
C ARG A 115 5.29 -26.60 -6.48
N SER A 116 5.27 -25.73 -5.46
CA SER A 116 4.14 -25.58 -4.55
C SER A 116 2.84 -25.17 -5.27
N PHE A 117 2.97 -24.47 -6.40
CA PHE A 117 1.83 -24.05 -7.22
C PHE A 117 2.09 -24.46 -8.67
N ALA A 118 1.15 -25.19 -9.26
CA ALA A 118 1.24 -25.64 -10.67
C ALA A 118 1.39 -24.46 -11.65
N ALA A 119 0.87 -23.27 -11.31
CA ALA A 119 1.02 -22.04 -12.07
C ALA A 119 2.50 -21.61 -12.25
N TRP A 120 3.42 -22.13 -11.47
CA TRP A 120 4.86 -21.84 -11.53
C TRP A 120 5.65 -22.85 -12.39
N GLU A 121 4.97 -23.92 -12.86
CA GLU A 121 5.58 -25.03 -13.62
C GLU A 121 5.56 -24.73 -15.12
N LYS A 122 6.12 -23.60 -15.52
CA LYS A 122 6.22 -23.17 -16.92
C LYS A 122 7.25 -22.06 -17.09
N ASP A 123 7.68 -21.85 -18.32
CA ASP A 123 8.50 -20.70 -18.73
C ASP A 123 7.74 -19.39 -18.49
N MET A 124 8.40 -18.35 -17.99
CA MET A 124 7.77 -17.05 -17.69
C MET A 124 8.69 -15.89 -17.98
N THR A 125 8.14 -14.79 -18.48
CA THR A 125 8.78 -13.48 -18.38
C THR A 125 8.69 -12.95 -16.94
N LEU A 126 9.46 -11.89 -16.65
CA LEU A 126 9.41 -11.25 -15.31
C LEU A 126 8.00 -10.77 -14.95
N GLY A 127 7.27 -10.17 -15.91
CA GLY A 127 5.89 -9.71 -15.71
C GLY A 127 4.92 -10.87 -15.46
N GLN A 128 5.03 -11.97 -16.20
CA GLN A 128 4.22 -13.16 -15.96
C GLN A 128 4.49 -13.77 -14.59
N ALA A 129 5.75 -13.78 -14.15
CA ALA A 129 6.16 -14.23 -12.82
C ALA A 129 5.64 -13.29 -11.71
N MET A 130 5.54 -11.97 -11.96
CA MET A 130 4.90 -11.00 -11.05
C MET A 130 3.44 -11.34 -10.84
N GLN A 131 2.69 -11.54 -11.92
CA GLN A 131 1.25 -11.89 -11.90
C GLN A 131 0.99 -13.25 -11.23
N ALA A 132 1.80 -14.27 -11.56
CA ALA A 132 1.72 -15.59 -10.95
C ALA A 132 2.28 -15.63 -9.52
N SER A 133 2.92 -14.55 -9.06
CA SER A 133 3.67 -14.50 -7.81
C SER A 133 4.77 -15.57 -7.70
N ALA A 134 5.39 -15.97 -8.82
CA ALA A 134 6.33 -17.08 -8.92
C ALA A 134 7.60 -16.82 -8.09
N VAL A 135 7.73 -17.50 -6.96
CA VAL A 135 8.89 -17.37 -6.06
C VAL A 135 10.18 -17.82 -6.77
N PRO A 136 10.25 -18.95 -7.50
CA PRO A 136 11.50 -19.42 -8.11
C PRO A 136 12.15 -18.41 -9.07
N VAL A 137 11.33 -17.70 -9.85
CA VAL A 137 11.83 -16.68 -10.81
C VAL A 137 12.47 -15.50 -10.05
N TYR A 138 11.84 -15.03 -9.00
CA TYR A 138 12.35 -13.91 -8.20
C TYR A 138 13.54 -14.31 -7.30
N GLN A 139 13.64 -15.55 -6.91
CA GLN A 139 14.83 -16.09 -6.27
C GLN A 139 16.02 -16.14 -7.24
N GLU A 140 15.79 -16.56 -8.49
CA GLU A 140 16.81 -16.52 -9.53
C GLU A 140 17.25 -15.09 -9.81
N LEU A 141 16.31 -14.14 -9.95
CA LEU A 141 16.64 -12.72 -10.13
C LEU A 141 17.47 -12.18 -8.95
N ALA A 142 17.10 -12.51 -7.72
CA ALA A 142 17.84 -12.09 -6.53
C ALA A 142 19.29 -12.63 -6.53
N ARG A 143 19.50 -13.88 -6.95
CA ARG A 143 20.84 -14.45 -7.10
C ARG A 143 21.67 -13.71 -8.17
N ARG A 144 21.04 -13.30 -9.30
CA ARG A 144 21.70 -12.50 -10.35
C ARG A 144 22.05 -11.09 -9.88
N ILE A 145 21.21 -10.47 -9.05
CA ILE A 145 21.48 -9.18 -8.41
C ILE A 145 22.68 -9.32 -7.46
N GLY A 146 22.71 -10.38 -6.67
CA GLY A 146 23.75 -10.65 -5.68
C GLY A 146 23.55 -9.90 -4.36
N LEU A 147 24.13 -10.43 -3.28
CA LEU A 147 23.89 -9.97 -1.92
C LEU A 147 24.29 -8.50 -1.71
N GLN A 148 25.49 -8.13 -2.19
CA GLN A 148 26.03 -6.78 -1.96
C GLN A 148 25.15 -5.71 -2.59
N LEU A 149 24.80 -5.87 -3.87
CA LEU A 149 23.97 -4.92 -4.60
C LEU A 149 22.54 -4.87 -4.02
N MET A 150 21.97 -6.04 -3.71
CA MET A 150 20.64 -6.11 -3.07
C MET A 150 20.62 -5.32 -1.76
N GLN A 151 21.64 -5.47 -0.93
CA GLN A 151 21.74 -4.76 0.35
C GLN A 151 21.90 -3.25 0.17
N GLN A 152 22.71 -2.82 -0.81
CA GLN A 152 22.86 -1.40 -1.14
C GLN A 152 21.54 -0.77 -1.58
N GLU A 153 20.80 -1.44 -2.46
CA GLU A 153 19.55 -0.94 -3.01
C GLU A 153 18.42 -0.92 -1.98
N VAL A 154 18.28 -1.97 -1.15
CA VAL A 154 17.30 -2.00 -0.05
C VAL A 154 17.54 -0.85 0.93
N LYS A 155 18.81 -0.53 1.22
CA LYS A 155 19.17 0.64 2.04
C LYS A 155 18.91 1.96 1.33
N ARG A 156 19.26 2.08 0.04
CA ARG A 156 19.08 3.29 -0.75
C ARG A 156 17.61 3.71 -0.85
N VAL A 157 16.73 2.72 -0.99
CA VAL A 157 15.27 2.91 -1.00
C VAL A 157 14.71 3.15 0.41
N GLY A 158 15.41 2.73 1.46
CA GLY A 158 14.90 2.75 2.82
C GLY A 158 13.78 1.74 3.07
N PHE A 159 13.79 0.59 2.40
CA PHE A 159 12.70 -0.38 2.45
C PHE A 159 12.68 -1.14 3.79
N GLY A 160 11.61 -0.96 4.54
CA GLY A 160 11.38 -1.62 5.83
C GLY A 160 12.52 -1.38 6.84
N ASN A 161 12.94 -2.45 7.54
CA ASN A 161 14.06 -2.42 8.48
C ASN A 161 15.45 -2.51 7.80
N GLN A 162 15.51 -2.63 6.47
CA GLN A 162 16.73 -2.67 5.64
C GLN A 162 17.67 -3.85 5.94
N GLN A 163 17.21 -4.87 6.63
CA GLN A 163 18.03 -6.03 7.00
C GLN A 163 17.73 -7.21 6.06
N ILE A 164 18.71 -7.67 5.29
CA ILE A 164 18.54 -8.78 4.36
C ILE A 164 19.33 -10.05 4.75
N GLY A 165 20.14 -10.01 5.82
CA GLY A 165 20.93 -11.17 6.25
C GLY A 165 22.00 -11.57 5.23
N GLN A 166 22.28 -12.88 5.15
CA GLN A 166 23.34 -13.43 4.31
C GLN A 166 22.82 -14.23 3.09
N GLN A 167 21.54 -14.57 3.06
CA GLN A 167 20.93 -15.34 1.97
C GLN A 167 20.11 -14.42 1.08
N VAL A 168 20.59 -14.17 -0.13
CA VAL A 168 20.02 -13.17 -1.05
C VAL A 168 18.67 -13.58 -1.64
N ASP A 169 18.28 -14.83 -1.58
CA ASP A 169 17.12 -15.36 -2.29
C ASP A 169 15.95 -15.82 -1.40
N ASN A 170 15.99 -15.53 -0.07
CA ASN A 170 14.90 -15.92 0.83
C ASN A 170 14.59 -14.92 1.97
N PHE A 171 15.38 -13.87 2.16
CA PHE A 171 15.26 -12.93 3.29
C PHE A 171 13.89 -12.21 3.38
N TRP A 172 13.16 -12.14 2.28
CA TRP A 172 11.81 -11.57 2.23
C TRP A 172 10.71 -12.59 2.51
N LEU A 173 11.05 -13.89 2.56
CA LEU A 173 10.12 -15.01 2.80
C LEU A 173 10.16 -15.45 4.27
N VAL A 174 11.34 -15.53 4.85
CA VAL A 174 11.56 -16.04 6.21
C VAL A 174 12.18 -15.02 7.17
N GLY A 175 12.54 -13.85 6.66
CA GLY A 175 13.27 -12.80 7.37
C GLY A 175 14.79 -12.83 7.10
N PRO A 176 15.52 -11.84 7.60
CA PRO A 176 15.18 -10.85 8.62
C PRO A 176 14.49 -9.58 8.11
N LEU A 177 14.27 -9.41 6.80
CA LEU A 177 13.60 -8.22 6.27
C LEU A 177 12.17 -8.15 6.79
N LYS A 178 11.81 -6.99 7.34
CA LYS A 178 10.45 -6.69 7.81
C LYS A 178 10.05 -5.28 7.40
N ILE A 179 8.76 -5.09 7.15
CA ILE A 179 8.16 -3.81 6.80
C ILE A 179 6.80 -3.67 7.50
N THR A 180 6.43 -2.44 7.86
CA THR A 180 5.09 -2.18 8.39
C THR A 180 4.12 -1.87 7.26
N PRO A 181 2.81 -2.13 7.44
CA PRO A 181 1.79 -1.75 6.46
C PRO A 181 1.83 -0.26 6.06
N GLU A 182 2.17 0.63 6.98
CA GLU A 182 2.32 2.05 6.66
C GLU A 182 3.53 2.35 5.77
N GLN A 183 4.66 1.70 6.03
CA GLN A 183 5.84 1.84 5.17
C GLN A 183 5.57 1.25 3.78
N GLU A 184 4.88 0.11 3.73
CA GLU A 184 4.49 -0.54 2.48
C GLU A 184 3.53 0.34 1.65
N ALA A 185 2.55 1.01 2.29
CA ALA A 185 1.65 1.94 1.61
C ALA A 185 2.40 3.15 1.02
N LYS A 186 3.37 3.70 1.75
CA LYS A 186 4.22 4.79 1.25
C LYS A 186 5.10 4.33 0.09
N PHE A 187 5.68 3.14 0.17
CA PHE A 187 6.47 2.55 -0.92
C PHE A 187 5.60 2.35 -2.17
N ALA A 188 4.40 1.79 -2.04
CA ALA A 188 3.47 1.61 -3.15
C ALA A 188 3.06 2.96 -3.79
N TYR A 189 2.82 3.99 -2.98
CA TYR A 189 2.54 5.35 -3.46
C TYR A 189 3.73 5.94 -4.24
N GLN A 190 4.95 5.83 -3.70
CA GLN A 190 6.16 6.31 -4.36
C GLN A 190 6.41 5.59 -5.69
N LEU A 191 6.15 4.28 -5.78
CA LEU A 191 6.22 3.54 -7.05
C LEU A 191 5.13 4.05 -8.02
N ALA A 192 3.90 4.20 -7.55
CA ALA A 192 2.79 4.67 -8.37
C ALA A 192 3.04 6.06 -8.98
N THR A 193 3.69 6.95 -8.22
CA THR A 193 4.01 8.34 -8.58
C THR A 193 5.44 8.53 -9.12
N GLU A 194 6.17 7.42 -9.36
CA GLU A 194 7.55 7.43 -9.90
C GLU A 194 8.54 8.24 -9.05
N GLN A 195 8.33 8.27 -7.72
CA GLN A 195 9.17 8.99 -6.76
C GLN A 195 10.27 8.12 -6.11
N LEU A 196 10.33 6.83 -6.45
CA LEU A 196 11.43 5.99 -5.99
C LEU A 196 12.74 6.37 -6.70
N PRO A 197 13.91 6.12 -6.09
CA PRO A 197 15.21 6.48 -6.67
C PRO A 197 15.64 5.48 -7.77
N PHE A 198 14.78 5.26 -8.77
CA PHE A 198 15.01 4.45 -9.98
C PHE A 198 14.62 5.26 -11.20
N ASP A 199 15.14 4.88 -12.36
CA ASP A 199 14.77 5.52 -13.63
C ASP A 199 13.26 5.43 -13.85
N ALA A 200 12.65 6.50 -14.36
CA ALA A 200 11.20 6.55 -14.59
C ALA A 200 10.72 5.41 -15.50
N ALA A 201 11.49 5.08 -16.54
CA ALA A 201 11.18 3.97 -17.44
C ALA A 201 11.17 2.61 -16.70
N VAL A 202 12.07 2.40 -15.74
CA VAL A 202 12.11 1.18 -14.92
C VAL A 202 10.90 1.12 -14.00
N GLN A 203 10.54 2.25 -13.36
CA GLN A 203 9.34 2.30 -12.51
C GLN A 203 8.09 2.04 -13.33
N GLN A 204 7.96 2.62 -14.52
CA GLN A 204 6.83 2.39 -15.43
C GLN A 204 6.72 0.92 -15.84
N GLN A 205 7.83 0.25 -16.19
CA GLN A 205 7.83 -1.19 -16.50
C GLN A 205 7.31 -2.04 -15.35
N VAL A 206 7.70 -1.73 -14.10
CA VAL A 206 7.20 -2.46 -12.93
C VAL A 206 5.73 -2.15 -12.66
N LYS A 207 5.28 -0.91 -12.83
CA LYS A 207 3.85 -0.55 -12.74
C LYS A 207 3.01 -1.37 -13.71
N GLU A 208 3.44 -1.52 -14.96
CA GLU A 208 2.74 -2.34 -15.97
C GLU A 208 2.60 -3.81 -15.54
N MET A 209 3.61 -4.38 -14.88
CA MET A 209 3.55 -5.74 -14.34
C MET A 209 2.55 -5.90 -13.20
N LEU A 210 2.16 -4.81 -12.52
CA LEU A 210 1.25 -4.79 -11.38
C LEU A 210 -0.20 -4.49 -11.78
N PHE A 211 -0.48 -4.15 -13.04
CA PHE A 211 -1.82 -3.85 -13.50
C PHE A 211 -2.74 -5.06 -13.32
N ILE A 212 -3.87 -4.85 -12.65
CA ILE A 212 -4.87 -5.89 -12.36
C ILE A 212 -6.10 -5.74 -13.26
N GLU A 213 -6.73 -4.56 -13.24
CA GLU A 213 -7.96 -4.31 -13.98
C GLU A 213 -8.28 -2.82 -14.08
N ARG A 214 -9.22 -2.52 -14.98
CA ARG A 214 -9.85 -1.20 -15.08
C ARG A 214 -11.34 -1.34 -14.74
N ARG A 215 -11.86 -0.39 -13.96
CA ARG A 215 -13.29 -0.27 -13.65
C ARG A 215 -13.74 1.15 -13.99
N GLY A 216 -14.47 1.29 -15.09
CA GLY A 216 -14.68 2.60 -15.70
C GLY A 216 -13.33 3.23 -16.05
N ASP A 217 -13.08 4.45 -15.56
CA ASP A 217 -11.80 5.14 -15.74
C ASP A 217 -10.82 4.93 -14.59
N THR A 218 -11.22 4.23 -13.52
CA THR A 218 -10.33 3.85 -12.41
C THR A 218 -9.48 2.65 -12.78
N LYS A 219 -8.16 2.72 -12.56
CA LYS A 219 -7.24 1.60 -12.74
C LYS A 219 -6.77 1.06 -11.40
N LEU A 220 -6.68 -0.25 -11.29
CA LEU A 220 -6.19 -0.96 -10.12
C LEU A 220 -4.88 -1.66 -10.42
N TYR A 221 -3.91 -1.44 -9.56
CA TYR A 221 -2.60 -2.09 -9.56
C TYR A 221 -2.37 -2.75 -8.21
N ALA A 222 -1.87 -3.98 -8.19
CA ALA A 222 -1.62 -4.65 -6.91
C ALA A 222 -0.65 -5.81 -7.00
N LYS A 223 -0.08 -6.15 -5.83
CA LYS A 223 0.71 -7.34 -5.57
C LYS A 223 0.21 -8.04 -4.30
N SER A 224 -0.04 -9.33 -4.40
CA SER A 224 -0.34 -10.19 -3.24
C SER A 224 0.95 -10.69 -2.59
N GLY A 225 0.89 -10.96 -1.27
CA GLY A 225 1.93 -11.63 -0.52
C GLY A 225 1.35 -12.63 0.49
N TRP A 226 2.06 -13.72 0.73
CA TRP A 226 1.75 -14.67 1.78
C TRP A 226 3.04 -15.21 2.38
N GLY A 227 3.28 -14.90 3.65
CA GLY A 227 4.36 -15.47 4.46
C GLY A 227 3.89 -16.78 5.08
N MET A 228 4.06 -17.87 4.35
CA MET A 228 3.64 -19.21 4.76
C MET A 228 4.65 -19.86 5.70
N ASP A 229 5.92 -19.47 5.60
CA ASP A 229 7.03 -20.07 6.32
C ASP A 229 7.33 -19.42 7.68
N VAL A 230 6.43 -18.53 8.15
CA VAL A 230 6.54 -17.85 9.46
C VAL A 230 5.29 -18.06 10.29
N GLN A 231 5.42 -17.92 11.63
CA GLN A 231 4.28 -18.01 12.54
C GLN A 231 4.21 -16.74 13.42
N PRO A 232 3.02 -16.12 13.54
CA PRO A 232 1.81 -16.38 12.74
C PRO A 232 2.03 -16.03 11.27
N GLN A 233 1.32 -16.73 10.36
CA GLN A 233 1.39 -16.45 8.94
C GLN A 233 0.82 -15.07 8.64
N VAL A 234 1.37 -14.40 7.63
CA VAL A 234 0.98 -13.05 7.25
C VAL A 234 0.55 -12.97 5.79
N GLY A 235 -0.59 -12.35 5.56
CA GLY A 235 -1.12 -12.05 4.25
C GLY A 235 -0.99 -10.57 3.91
N TRP A 236 -0.77 -10.29 2.61
CA TRP A 236 -0.68 -8.95 2.04
C TRP A 236 -1.46 -8.84 0.75
N TYR A 237 -2.08 -7.69 0.55
CA TYR A 237 -2.50 -7.22 -0.76
C TYR A 237 -2.22 -5.73 -0.83
N THR A 238 -1.18 -5.38 -1.58
CA THR A 238 -0.59 -4.03 -1.63
C THR A 238 -0.70 -3.48 -3.04
N GLY A 239 -1.07 -2.22 -3.19
CA GLY A 239 -1.16 -1.59 -4.49
C GLY A 239 -1.68 -0.17 -4.43
N TRP A 240 -2.28 0.29 -5.53
CA TRP A 240 -2.91 1.59 -5.63
C TRP A 240 -4.06 1.60 -6.63
N VAL A 241 -4.90 2.59 -6.50
CA VAL A 241 -5.90 2.97 -7.50
C VAL A 241 -5.51 4.31 -8.13
N GLU A 242 -5.62 4.40 -9.45
CA GLU A 242 -5.56 5.65 -10.21
C GLU A 242 -6.99 6.08 -10.50
N GLN A 243 -7.40 7.20 -9.91
CA GLN A 243 -8.73 7.77 -10.07
C GLN A 243 -8.84 8.53 -11.41
N PRO A 244 -10.05 8.72 -11.96
CA PRO A 244 -10.25 9.46 -13.22
C PRO A 244 -9.70 10.89 -13.21
N ASN A 245 -9.63 11.52 -12.04
CA ASN A 245 -9.08 12.87 -11.84
C ASN A 245 -7.54 12.88 -11.72
N GLY A 246 -6.88 11.73 -11.90
CA GLY A 246 -5.42 11.58 -11.76
C GLY A 246 -4.93 11.39 -10.31
N GLN A 247 -5.83 11.38 -9.33
CA GLN A 247 -5.44 11.11 -7.95
C GLN A 247 -5.00 9.67 -7.78
N ILE A 248 -3.89 9.46 -7.11
CA ILE A 248 -3.36 8.14 -6.73
C ILE A 248 -3.61 7.91 -5.24
N ILE A 249 -4.19 6.76 -4.92
CA ILE A 249 -4.38 6.32 -3.55
C ILE A 249 -3.78 4.93 -3.40
N ALA A 250 -2.66 4.83 -2.69
CA ALA A 250 -2.06 3.57 -2.33
C ALA A 250 -2.86 2.89 -1.21
N PHE A 251 -2.88 1.57 -1.22
CA PHE A 251 -3.54 0.78 -0.18
C PHE A 251 -2.73 -0.47 0.18
N VAL A 252 -2.92 -0.92 1.40
CA VAL A 252 -2.34 -2.16 1.92
C VAL A 252 -3.38 -2.86 2.80
N LEU A 253 -3.74 -4.07 2.45
CA LEU A 253 -4.34 -5.02 3.38
C LEU A 253 -3.22 -5.86 4.00
N ASN A 254 -3.15 -5.89 5.34
CA ASN A 254 -2.30 -6.82 6.09
C ASN A 254 -3.16 -7.59 7.08
N LEU A 255 -3.08 -8.91 7.03
CA LEU A 255 -3.91 -9.79 7.85
C LEU A 255 -3.15 -11.01 8.32
N GLU A 256 -3.66 -11.64 9.37
CA GLU A 256 -3.23 -12.96 9.79
C GLU A 256 -3.82 -14.01 8.86
N MET A 257 -2.99 -14.99 8.46
CA MET A 257 -3.37 -16.07 7.57
C MET A 257 -3.21 -17.43 8.28
N GLN A 258 -3.91 -18.43 7.75
CA GLN A 258 -3.86 -19.82 8.17
C GLN A 258 -3.69 -20.75 6.95
N ASP A 259 -3.20 -21.97 7.17
CA ASP A 259 -2.86 -22.91 6.08
C ASP A 259 -4.04 -23.25 5.16
N HIS A 260 -5.26 -23.19 5.67
CA HIS A 260 -6.49 -23.50 4.92
C HIS A 260 -7.15 -22.28 4.25
N ASP A 261 -6.55 -21.10 4.38
CA ASP A 261 -7.14 -19.89 3.80
C ASP A 261 -7.08 -19.90 2.26
N ASP A 262 -8.10 -19.31 1.64
CA ASP A 262 -8.14 -19.19 0.18
C ASP A 262 -7.10 -18.15 -0.31
N VAL A 263 -6.37 -18.54 -1.35
CA VAL A 263 -5.35 -17.67 -1.98
C VAL A 263 -5.95 -16.37 -2.51
N GLY A 264 -7.20 -16.38 -2.97
CA GLY A 264 -7.91 -15.23 -3.53
C GLY A 264 -8.52 -14.30 -2.50
N GLU A 265 -8.68 -14.74 -1.25
CA GLU A 265 -9.39 -14.01 -0.20
C GLU A 265 -8.83 -12.61 0.05
N ARG A 266 -7.50 -12.46 0.08
CA ARG A 266 -6.84 -11.16 0.26
C ARG A 266 -7.24 -10.13 -0.80
N LYS A 267 -7.30 -10.57 -2.06
CA LYS A 267 -7.78 -9.74 -3.18
C LYS A 267 -9.25 -9.38 -2.97
N GLN A 268 -10.09 -10.37 -2.69
CA GLN A 268 -11.53 -10.14 -2.55
C GLN A 268 -11.86 -9.18 -1.40
N LEU A 269 -11.25 -9.36 -0.23
CA LEU A 269 -11.40 -8.46 0.92
C LEU A 269 -10.94 -7.04 0.56
N SER A 270 -9.79 -6.90 -0.12
CA SER A 270 -9.30 -5.59 -0.53
C SER A 270 -10.23 -4.89 -1.49
N LEU A 271 -10.79 -5.59 -2.48
CA LEU A 271 -11.75 -5.03 -3.44
C LEU A 271 -13.03 -4.58 -2.73
N ASN A 272 -13.55 -5.38 -1.81
CA ASN A 272 -14.73 -5.03 -1.00
C ASN A 272 -14.50 -3.79 -0.13
N ILE A 273 -13.30 -3.66 0.44
CA ILE A 273 -12.93 -2.49 1.26
C ILE A 273 -12.78 -1.24 0.38
N LEU A 274 -12.09 -1.35 -0.75
CA LEU A 274 -11.93 -0.25 -1.71
C LEU A 274 -13.29 0.26 -2.22
N ASP A 275 -14.23 -0.65 -2.47
CA ASP A 275 -15.60 -0.30 -2.85
C ASP A 275 -16.35 0.44 -1.72
N LYS A 276 -16.30 -0.09 -0.49
CA LYS A 276 -16.88 0.59 0.69
C LYS A 276 -16.29 1.98 0.95
N LEU A 277 -15.01 2.18 0.62
CA LEU A 277 -14.34 3.48 0.69
C LEU A 277 -14.73 4.41 -0.48
N GLY A 278 -15.41 3.89 -1.52
CA GLY A 278 -15.75 4.64 -2.72
C GLY A 278 -14.55 4.90 -3.64
N LEU A 279 -13.53 4.04 -3.55
CA LEU A 279 -12.28 4.15 -4.33
C LEU A 279 -12.32 3.31 -5.62
N LEU A 280 -13.28 2.39 -5.76
CA LEU A 280 -13.57 1.65 -6.99
C LEU A 280 -14.95 2.04 -7.47
N PHE A 281 -15.03 2.74 -8.60
CA PHE A 281 -16.31 3.10 -9.20
C PHE A 281 -16.87 1.89 -9.99
N TYR A 282 -18.04 1.41 -9.57
CA TYR A 282 -18.88 0.58 -10.41
C TYR A 282 -19.78 1.51 -11.23
N LEU A 283 -19.71 1.43 -12.55
CA LEU A 283 -20.81 1.91 -13.38
C LEU A 283 -22.02 1.04 -13.03
N ARG A 284 -22.98 1.60 -12.30
CA ARG A 284 -24.29 0.98 -12.08
C ARG A 284 -25.13 1.12 -13.34
#